data_40b8f6b9129220dcb73771e4d6b847de
#
_entry.id   40b8f6b9129220dcb73771e4d6b847de
#
_cell.length_a   1.000
_cell.length_b   1.000
_cell.length_c   1.000
_cell.angle_alpha   90.00
_cell.angle_beta   90.00
_cell.angle_gamma   90.00
#
_symmetry.space_group_name_H-M   'P 1'
#
loop_
_entity.id
_entity.type
_entity.pdbx_description
1 polymer ?
#
loop_
_entity_poly.entity_id
_entity_poly.type
_entity_poly.pdbx_seq_one_letter_code
_entity_poly.pdbx_strand_id
1 'polypeptide(L)'
;MNPAPPLLYAPGAMAQVGPLAHSLGFRRTLIVADHGMDNAGHIASLIATLSAAGVEATPWRNFGANPDSLMIEHGREFASHLHIDSLIGLGGGSSLDAAKGINFVLTNGGTMKDYWGYGKATHPLLPMIGIPATTGTGSEAQSYALISDPVTHVKMACGDPTASFRYAILDPLLTLSQPAHVRAAAGYDAISHAVETLVTTKRTQASQLLSRQAWHLLHRSYAAPASLESNADLQLGAWFAGCAIEASMLGAAHACANPLTARYGITHGVAIAVMLPHVVRWNDAPEYAQLHPHLADRLAELAVGLALPLHEYDIPAEALPQLADDAAQQWTGRQNPRPFDAAAALELYQCAF
;
A
#
# COMPACT_ATOMS: atom_id res chain seq x y z
N MET A 1 -4.99 7.56 17.20
CA MET A 1 -5.21 6.57 16.12
C MET A 1 -6.42 7.03 15.34
N ASN A 2 -6.29 7.24 14.04
CA ASN A 2 -7.44 7.50 13.21
C ASN A 2 -8.30 6.23 13.15
N PRO A 3 -9.64 6.34 13.23
CA PRO A 3 -10.50 5.20 12.98
C PRO A 3 -10.33 4.75 11.52
N ALA A 4 -10.35 3.44 11.30
CA ALA A 4 -10.39 2.92 9.94
C ALA A 4 -11.61 3.48 9.19
N PRO A 5 -11.52 3.77 7.89
CA PRO A 5 -12.68 4.21 7.12
C PRO A 5 -13.79 3.15 7.16
N PRO A 6 -15.06 3.56 7.13
CA PRO A 6 -16.16 2.63 6.93
C PRO A 6 -15.94 1.77 5.70
N LEU A 7 -16.24 0.48 5.81
CA LEU A 7 -15.98 -0.53 4.78
C LEU A 7 -17.28 -0.96 4.10
N LEU A 8 -17.32 -0.90 2.78
CA LEU A 8 -18.30 -1.60 1.96
C LEU A 8 -17.58 -2.77 1.27
N TYR A 9 -17.94 -4.00 1.65
CA TYR A 9 -17.29 -5.21 1.14
C TYR A 9 -18.33 -6.19 0.62
N ALA A 10 -18.35 -6.37 -0.68
CA ALA A 10 -19.14 -7.39 -1.37
C ALA A 10 -18.70 -7.53 -2.84
N PRO A 11 -18.87 -8.70 -3.49
CA PRO A 11 -18.82 -8.77 -4.95
C PRO A 11 -19.86 -7.84 -5.59
N GLY A 12 -19.42 -6.99 -6.52
CA GLY A 12 -20.25 -5.98 -7.16
C GLY A 12 -20.47 -4.70 -6.35
N ALA A 13 -19.72 -4.50 -5.27
CA ALA A 13 -19.84 -3.31 -4.41
C ALA A 13 -19.61 -2.00 -5.17
N MET A 14 -18.83 -2.01 -6.25
CA MET A 14 -18.59 -0.83 -7.09
C MET A 14 -19.90 -0.21 -7.65
N ALA A 15 -20.95 -1.01 -7.86
CA ALA A 15 -22.24 -0.50 -8.31
C ALA A 15 -22.92 0.46 -7.29
N GLN A 16 -22.52 0.39 -6.03
CA GLN A 16 -23.07 1.25 -4.96
C GLN A 16 -22.30 2.56 -4.79
N VAL A 17 -21.18 2.75 -5.51
CA VAL A 17 -20.31 3.93 -5.35
C VAL A 17 -21.04 5.22 -5.76
N GLY A 18 -21.84 5.20 -6.84
CA GLY A 18 -22.59 6.38 -7.27
C GLY A 18 -23.57 6.90 -6.21
N PRO A 19 -24.53 6.10 -5.73
CA PRO A 19 -25.43 6.49 -4.63
C PRO A 19 -24.66 6.91 -3.36
N LEU A 20 -23.60 6.21 -3.00
CA LEU A 20 -22.76 6.55 -1.84
C LEU A 20 -22.09 7.91 -2.02
N ALA A 21 -21.42 8.16 -3.14
CA ALA A 21 -20.75 9.42 -3.45
C ALA A 21 -21.75 10.59 -3.41
N HIS A 22 -22.94 10.42 -4.01
CA HIS A 22 -24.01 11.42 -3.95
C HIS A 22 -24.44 11.71 -2.50
N SER A 23 -24.60 10.67 -1.67
CA SER A 23 -24.99 10.83 -0.25
C SER A 23 -23.93 11.54 0.60
N LEU A 24 -22.65 11.39 0.22
CA LEU A 24 -21.51 12.09 0.83
C LEU A 24 -21.36 13.55 0.33
N GLY A 25 -22.22 13.99 -0.57
CA GLY A 25 -22.22 15.35 -1.10
C GLY A 25 -21.32 15.54 -2.33
N PHE A 26 -20.75 14.48 -2.91
CA PHE A 26 -19.96 14.60 -4.13
C PHE A 26 -20.83 15.10 -5.29
N ARG A 27 -20.29 16.02 -6.08
CA ARG A 27 -20.94 16.57 -7.28
C ARG A 27 -20.02 16.52 -8.47
N ARG A 28 -18.73 16.86 -8.30
CA ARG A 28 -17.69 16.83 -9.32
C ARG A 28 -16.46 16.15 -8.76
N THR A 29 -16.22 14.90 -9.16
CA THR A 29 -15.15 14.07 -8.61
C THR A 29 -14.03 13.82 -9.63
N LEU A 30 -12.79 13.84 -9.15
CA LEU A 30 -11.64 13.33 -9.90
C LEU A 30 -11.50 11.85 -9.63
N ILE A 31 -11.50 11.03 -10.67
CA ILE A 31 -11.12 9.61 -10.58
C ILE A 31 -9.62 9.51 -10.86
N VAL A 32 -8.85 9.04 -9.90
CA VAL A 32 -7.41 8.77 -10.04
C VAL A 32 -7.22 7.26 -10.20
N ALA A 33 -6.87 6.84 -11.43
CA ALA A 33 -6.78 5.43 -11.79
C ALA A 33 -5.74 5.23 -12.89
N ASP A 34 -4.99 4.13 -12.85
CA ASP A 34 -4.00 3.81 -13.87
C ASP A 34 -4.61 3.27 -15.18
N HIS A 35 -3.77 3.13 -16.21
CA HIS A 35 -4.18 2.58 -17.51
C HIS A 35 -4.66 1.11 -17.43
N GLY A 36 -4.23 0.34 -16.44
CA GLY A 36 -4.72 -1.02 -16.21
C GLY A 36 -6.20 -1.03 -15.87
N MET A 37 -6.66 -0.07 -15.08
CA MET A 37 -8.08 0.10 -14.72
C MET A 37 -8.92 0.53 -15.92
N ASP A 38 -8.35 1.34 -16.81
CA ASP A 38 -9.01 1.74 -18.05
C ASP A 38 -9.18 0.54 -19.00
N ASN A 39 -8.10 -0.18 -19.25
CA ASN A 39 -8.08 -1.37 -20.11
C ASN A 39 -9.03 -2.49 -19.61
N ALA A 40 -9.20 -2.61 -18.29
CA ALA A 40 -10.13 -3.54 -17.67
C ALA A 40 -11.61 -3.06 -17.71
N GLY A 41 -11.88 -1.83 -18.18
CA GLY A 41 -13.22 -1.25 -18.24
C GLY A 41 -13.75 -0.74 -16.88
N HIS A 42 -12.94 -0.76 -15.83
CA HIS A 42 -13.38 -0.38 -14.47
C HIS A 42 -13.65 1.12 -14.36
N ILE A 43 -12.88 1.97 -15.06
CA ILE A 43 -13.11 3.42 -15.10
C ILE A 43 -14.46 3.73 -15.74
N ALA A 44 -14.78 3.12 -16.90
CA ALA A 44 -16.03 3.33 -17.59
C ALA A 44 -17.23 2.90 -16.73
N SER A 45 -17.12 1.75 -16.05
CA SER A 45 -18.14 1.25 -15.13
C SER A 45 -18.34 2.20 -13.94
N LEU A 46 -17.27 2.74 -13.36
CA LEU A 46 -17.34 3.71 -12.26
C LEU A 46 -18.00 5.03 -12.71
N ILE A 47 -17.64 5.54 -13.89
CA ILE A 47 -18.25 6.75 -14.45
C ILE A 47 -19.74 6.55 -14.66
N ALA A 48 -20.16 5.37 -15.16
CA ALA A 48 -21.58 5.07 -15.40
C ALA A 48 -22.39 5.11 -14.09
N THR A 49 -21.91 4.49 -13.00
CA THR A 49 -22.62 4.51 -11.72
C THR A 49 -22.66 5.90 -11.08
N LEU A 50 -21.57 6.69 -11.19
CA LEU A 50 -21.53 8.06 -10.71
C LEU A 50 -22.49 8.97 -11.48
N SER A 51 -22.48 8.89 -12.82
CA SER A 51 -23.39 9.65 -13.68
C SER A 51 -24.86 9.32 -13.42
N ALA A 52 -25.20 8.05 -13.23
CA ALA A 52 -26.55 7.63 -12.87
C ALA A 52 -27.03 8.22 -11.53
N ALA A 53 -26.10 8.54 -10.63
CA ALA A 53 -26.36 9.19 -9.34
C ALA A 53 -26.26 10.73 -9.40
N GLY A 54 -26.04 11.34 -10.57
CA GLY A 54 -25.91 12.79 -10.73
C GLY A 54 -24.56 13.35 -10.27
N VAL A 55 -23.52 12.52 -10.22
CA VAL A 55 -22.14 12.94 -9.91
C VAL A 55 -21.33 13.00 -11.20
N GLU A 56 -20.81 14.18 -11.53
CA GLU A 56 -19.89 14.37 -12.65
C GLU A 56 -18.51 13.81 -12.28
N ALA A 57 -17.89 13.05 -13.17
CA ALA A 57 -16.62 12.39 -12.91
C ALA A 57 -15.64 12.57 -14.07
N THR A 58 -14.42 13.01 -13.75
CA THR A 58 -13.34 13.18 -14.72
C THR A 58 -12.17 12.26 -14.36
N PRO A 59 -11.74 11.34 -15.24
CA PRO A 59 -10.63 10.44 -14.95
C PRO A 59 -9.28 11.09 -15.24
N TRP A 60 -8.31 10.90 -14.36
CA TRP A 60 -6.90 11.20 -14.56
C TRP A 60 -6.06 9.92 -14.44
N ARG A 61 -5.17 9.67 -15.43
CA ARG A 61 -4.46 8.40 -15.61
C ARG A 61 -2.94 8.55 -15.79
N ASN A 62 -2.45 9.79 -15.81
CA ASN A 62 -1.09 10.07 -16.28
C ASN A 62 -0.04 9.91 -15.18
N PHE A 63 0.05 8.70 -14.61
CA PHE A 63 1.04 8.30 -13.62
C PHE A 63 1.42 6.82 -13.78
N GLY A 64 2.59 6.45 -13.26
CA GLY A 64 3.11 5.08 -13.26
C GLY A 64 3.02 4.40 -11.90
N ALA A 65 3.60 3.22 -11.80
CA ALA A 65 3.84 2.56 -10.52
C ALA A 65 4.79 3.42 -9.66
N ASN A 66 4.58 3.41 -8.32
CA ASN A 66 5.33 4.23 -7.38
C ASN A 66 5.32 5.72 -7.75
N PRO A 67 4.17 6.40 -7.67
CA PRO A 67 4.04 7.78 -8.12
C PRO A 67 5.05 8.70 -7.43
N ASP A 68 5.67 9.59 -8.19
CA ASP A 68 6.58 10.60 -7.70
C ASP A 68 5.92 11.98 -7.60
N SER A 69 6.62 12.93 -6.98
CA SER A 69 6.08 14.28 -6.76
C SER A 69 5.84 15.07 -8.05
N LEU A 70 6.51 14.77 -9.17
CA LEU A 70 6.23 15.41 -10.47
C LEU A 70 4.92 14.87 -11.05
N MET A 71 4.67 13.58 -10.96
CA MET A 71 3.38 12.99 -11.37
C MET A 71 2.22 13.60 -10.56
N ILE A 72 2.41 13.77 -9.24
CA ILE A 72 1.41 14.40 -8.37
C ILE A 72 1.15 15.85 -8.79
N GLU A 73 2.19 16.60 -9.12
CA GLU A 73 2.04 17.99 -9.58
C GLU A 73 1.26 18.09 -10.91
N HIS A 74 1.53 17.21 -11.88
CA HIS A 74 0.73 17.12 -13.10
C HIS A 74 -0.74 16.81 -12.83
N GLY A 75 -1.02 15.92 -11.85
CA GLY A 75 -2.38 15.61 -11.42
C GLY A 75 -3.07 16.81 -10.76
N ARG A 76 -2.35 17.56 -9.93
CA ARG A 76 -2.83 18.81 -9.34
C ARG A 76 -3.16 19.86 -10.41
N GLU A 77 -2.25 20.06 -11.36
CA GLU A 77 -2.46 21.01 -12.46
C GLU A 77 -3.73 20.66 -13.25
N PHE A 78 -3.86 19.40 -13.63
CA PHE A 78 -5.06 18.90 -14.31
C PHE A 78 -6.33 19.15 -13.49
N ALA A 79 -6.32 18.83 -12.19
CA ALA A 79 -7.47 18.98 -11.30
C ALA A 79 -7.85 20.45 -11.04
N SER A 80 -6.89 21.37 -11.03
CA SER A 80 -7.08 22.78 -10.66
C SER A 80 -8.13 23.51 -11.51
N HIS A 81 -8.32 23.08 -12.76
CA HIS A 81 -9.26 23.67 -13.72
C HIS A 81 -10.67 23.03 -13.67
N LEU A 82 -10.84 21.94 -12.92
CA LEU A 82 -12.08 21.16 -12.93
C LEU A 82 -13.05 21.53 -11.81
N HIS A 83 -12.64 22.39 -10.86
CA HIS A 83 -13.45 22.77 -9.69
C HIS A 83 -14.05 21.55 -8.98
N ILE A 84 -13.24 20.51 -8.78
CA ILE A 84 -13.66 19.27 -8.10
C ILE A 84 -13.94 19.52 -6.61
N ASP A 85 -14.85 18.75 -6.06
CA ASP A 85 -15.22 18.76 -4.63
C ASP A 85 -14.86 17.44 -3.91
N SER A 86 -14.35 16.48 -4.64
CA SER A 86 -14.07 15.13 -4.13
C SER A 86 -13.11 14.37 -5.05
N LEU A 87 -12.52 13.27 -4.52
CA LEU A 87 -11.69 12.38 -5.31
C LEU A 87 -12.09 10.91 -5.08
N ILE A 88 -11.85 10.07 -6.09
CA ILE A 88 -11.96 8.61 -5.98
C ILE A 88 -10.65 8.01 -6.48
N GLY A 89 -9.94 7.29 -5.60
CA GLY A 89 -8.81 6.45 -5.98
C GLY A 89 -9.31 5.07 -6.38
N LEU A 90 -9.03 4.64 -7.63
CA LEU A 90 -9.41 3.32 -8.15
C LEU A 90 -8.18 2.60 -8.69
N GLY A 91 -7.82 1.46 -8.11
CA GLY A 91 -6.67 0.67 -8.58
C GLY A 91 -5.80 0.12 -7.47
N GLY A 92 -4.50 -0.03 -7.71
CA GLY A 92 -3.53 -0.43 -6.70
C GLY A 92 -3.15 0.70 -5.74
N GLY A 93 -2.21 0.42 -4.84
CA GLY A 93 -1.69 1.43 -3.89
C GLY A 93 -1.22 2.71 -4.57
N SER A 94 -0.60 2.62 -5.75
CA SER A 94 -0.17 3.79 -6.53
C SER A 94 -1.32 4.73 -6.89
N SER A 95 -2.48 4.20 -7.28
CA SER A 95 -3.68 5.00 -7.59
C SER A 95 -4.25 5.68 -6.34
N LEU A 96 -4.29 4.94 -5.23
CA LEU A 96 -4.80 5.44 -3.95
C LEU A 96 -3.88 6.52 -3.37
N ASP A 97 -2.57 6.28 -3.42
CA ASP A 97 -1.58 7.23 -2.93
C ASP A 97 -1.49 8.47 -3.83
N ALA A 98 -1.60 8.31 -5.16
CA ALA A 98 -1.69 9.44 -6.08
C ALA A 98 -2.94 10.30 -5.81
N ALA A 99 -4.10 9.70 -5.54
CA ALA A 99 -5.32 10.44 -5.19
C ALA A 99 -5.12 11.29 -3.92
N LYS A 100 -4.52 10.70 -2.88
CA LYS A 100 -4.18 11.44 -1.64
C LYS A 100 -3.14 12.53 -1.91
N GLY A 101 -2.07 12.22 -2.66
CA GLY A 101 -1.01 13.16 -2.99
C GLY A 101 -1.52 14.37 -3.76
N ILE A 102 -2.32 14.16 -4.81
CA ILE A 102 -2.97 15.23 -5.56
C ILE A 102 -3.83 16.09 -4.63
N ASN A 103 -4.58 15.45 -3.74
CA ASN A 103 -5.44 16.15 -2.80
C ASN A 103 -4.65 17.05 -1.83
N PHE A 104 -3.50 16.57 -1.31
CA PHE A 104 -2.61 17.38 -0.48
C PHE A 104 -2.21 18.69 -1.18
N VAL A 105 -1.63 18.58 -2.38
CA VAL A 105 -1.11 19.77 -3.09
C VAL A 105 -2.22 20.62 -3.72
N LEU A 106 -3.36 20.05 -4.04
CA LEU A 106 -4.51 20.78 -4.56
C LEU A 106 -5.16 21.66 -3.49
N THR A 107 -5.30 21.15 -2.27
CA THR A 107 -5.99 21.86 -1.18
C THR A 107 -5.10 22.77 -0.35
N ASN A 108 -3.80 22.46 -0.29
CA ASN A 108 -2.86 23.16 0.59
C ASN A 108 -1.72 23.86 -0.16
N GLY A 109 -1.57 23.62 -1.49
CA GLY A 109 -0.47 24.17 -2.29
C GLY A 109 0.88 23.49 -2.02
N GLY A 110 1.98 24.17 -2.37
CA GLY A 110 3.33 23.63 -2.18
C GLY A 110 3.63 22.37 -3.01
N THR A 111 4.51 21.54 -2.52
CA THR A 111 4.96 20.28 -3.12
C THR A 111 4.81 19.11 -2.14
N MET A 112 4.87 17.87 -2.60
CA MET A 112 4.78 16.71 -1.70
C MET A 112 5.87 16.68 -0.63
N LYS A 113 7.03 17.27 -0.89
CA LYS A 113 8.12 17.36 0.09
C LYS A 113 7.74 18.17 1.33
N ASP A 114 6.86 19.15 1.19
CA ASP A 114 6.40 20.01 2.29
C ASP A 114 5.54 19.20 3.28
N TYR A 115 4.89 18.13 2.80
CA TYR A 115 4.02 17.24 3.59
C TYR A 115 4.72 15.99 4.10
N TRP A 116 6.00 15.79 3.81
CA TRP A 116 6.76 14.64 4.31
C TRP A 116 6.78 14.60 5.84
N GLY A 117 6.11 13.62 6.42
CA GLY A 117 5.84 13.45 7.84
C GLY A 117 4.34 13.33 8.12
N TYR A 118 3.88 13.82 9.24
CA TYR A 118 2.48 13.71 9.66
C TYR A 118 1.91 15.03 10.16
N GLY A 119 0.64 15.32 9.80
CA GLY A 119 -0.11 16.48 10.29
C GLY A 119 0.40 17.83 9.80
N LYS A 120 0.92 17.90 8.58
CA LYS A 120 1.44 19.14 7.99
C LYS A 120 0.45 19.88 7.07
N ALA A 121 -0.71 19.28 6.78
CA ALA A 121 -1.77 19.96 6.07
C ALA A 121 -2.35 21.10 6.93
N THR A 122 -2.52 22.29 6.34
CA THR A 122 -3.08 23.46 7.02
C THR A 122 -4.57 23.61 6.78
N HIS A 123 -5.07 22.98 5.71
CA HIS A 123 -6.49 22.90 5.35
C HIS A 123 -6.90 21.44 5.20
N PRO A 124 -8.14 21.07 5.58
CA PRO A 124 -8.63 19.72 5.36
C PRO A 124 -8.59 19.34 3.87
N LEU A 125 -8.21 18.11 3.59
CA LEU A 125 -8.28 17.54 2.27
C LEU A 125 -9.75 17.35 1.84
N LEU A 126 -10.02 17.38 0.54
CA LEU A 126 -11.33 17.04 -0.02
C LEU A 126 -11.71 15.59 0.38
N PRO A 127 -13.01 15.29 0.53
CA PRO A 127 -13.44 13.94 0.85
C PRO A 127 -13.10 12.97 -0.28
N MET A 128 -12.70 11.75 0.09
CA MET A 128 -12.24 10.73 -0.86
C MET A 128 -12.92 9.38 -0.61
N ILE A 129 -13.08 8.58 -1.68
CA ILE A 129 -13.42 7.15 -1.64
C ILE A 129 -12.24 6.36 -2.21
N GLY A 130 -11.82 5.29 -1.52
CA GLY A 130 -10.78 4.36 -1.97
C GLY A 130 -11.38 3.06 -2.48
N ILE A 131 -11.03 2.65 -3.70
CA ILE A 131 -11.50 1.42 -4.36
C ILE A 131 -10.28 0.62 -4.80
N PRO A 132 -9.70 -0.23 -3.93
CA PRO A 132 -8.57 -1.06 -4.30
C PRO A 132 -8.99 -2.14 -5.30
N ALA A 133 -8.23 -2.29 -6.38
CA ALA A 133 -8.38 -3.34 -7.37
C ALA A 133 -7.22 -4.36 -7.33
N THR A 134 -6.34 -4.24 -6.35
CA THR A 134 -5.28 -5.20 -6.03
C THR A 134 -5.46 -5.78 -4.64
N THR A 135 -4.78 -6.88 -4.37
CA THR A 135 -4.94 -7.67 -3.14
C THR A 135 -3.75 -7.49 -2.18
N GLY A 136 -3.27 -6.23 -1.95
CA GLY A 136 -2.00 -6.10 -1.26
C GLY A 136 -1.79 -4.91 -0.33
N THR A 137 -1.81 -3.70 -0.83
CA THR A 137 -1.19 -2.56 -0.15
C THR A 137 -1.91 -2.06 1.10
N GLY A 138 -3.24 -2.27 1.20
CA GLY A 138 -4.03 -1.73 2.30
C GLY A 138 -4.02 -0.20 2.41
N SER A 139 -3.63 0.53 1.34
CA SER A 139 -3.58 2.00 1.34
C SER A 139 -4.97 2.61 1.58
N GLU A 140 -6.05 1.93 1.21
CA GLU A 140 -7.43 2.37 1.48
C GLU A 140 -7.76 2.47 2.96
N ALA A 141 -7.02 1.76 3.82
CA ALA A 141 -7.20 1.78 5.28
C ALA A 141 -6.30 2.79 6.00
N GLN A 142 -5.40 3.46 5.28
CA GLN A 142 -4.33 4.30 5.86
C GLN A 142 -4.54 5.79 5.55
N SER A 143 -4.07 6.64 6.46
CA SER A 143 -4.06 8.10 6.34
C SER A 143 -2.78 8.67 5.71
N TYR A 144 -1.98 7.83 5.05
CA TYR A 144 -0.73 8.21 4.40
C TYR A 144 -0.81 8.10 2.87
N ALA A 145 -0.09 8.97 2.18
CA ALA A 145 0.32 8.81 0.79
C ALA A 145 1.83 8.53 0.74
N LEU A 146 2.23 7.47 0.05
CA LEU A 146 3.64 7.14 -0.18
C LEU A 146 4.05 7.64 -1.57
N ILE A 147 4.70 8.80 -1.62
CA ILE A 147 5.10 9.48 -2.86
C ILE A 147 6.62 9.51 -2.95
N SER A 148 7.17 9.10 -4.09
CA SER A 148 8.62 9.08 -4.28
C SER A 148 9.17 10.47 -4.61
N ASP A 149 10.35 10.77 -4.10
CA ASP A 149 11.16 11.88 -4.61
C ASP A 149 11.67 11.51 -6.02
N PRO A 150 11.51 12.37 -7.05
CA PRO A 150 11.82 12.00 -8.43
C PRO A 150 13.32 11.88 -8.72
N VAL A 151 14.19 12.38 -7.83
CA VAL A 151 15.65 12.37 -7.99
C VAL A 151 16.30 11.26 -7.17
N THR A 152 15.91 11.16 -5.90
CA THR A 152 16.50 10.20 -4.96
C THR A 152 15.74 8.87 -4.90
N HIS A 153 14.53 8.82 -5.46
CA HIS A 153 13.58 7.71 -5.39
C HIS A 153 13.18 7.29 -3.96
N VAL A 154 13.55 8.08 -2.96
CA VAL A 154 13.15 7.86 -1.56
C VAL A 154 11.64 8.04 -1.43
N LYS A 155 10.96 7.07 -0.83
CA LYS A 155 9.53 7.17 -0.53
C LYS A 155 9.29 8.11 0.64
N MET A 156 8.62 9.22 0.36
CA MET A 156 8.15 10.17 1.35
C MET A 156 6.79 9.72 1.87
N ALA A 157 6.71 9.42 3.16
CA ALA A 157 5.43 9.15 3.81
C ALA A 157 4.79 10.48 4.21
N CYS A 158 3.73 10.87 3.53
CA CYS A 158 2.98 12.11 3.74
C CYS A 158 1.63 11.78 4.38
N GLY A 159 1.48 12.04 5.66
CA GLY A 159 0.30 11.63 6.43
C GLY A 159 -0.47 12.80 7.02
N ASP A 160 -1.79 12.67 7.07
CA ASP A 160 -2.68 13.60 7.74
C ASP A 160 -4.01 12.90 8.10
N PRO A 161 -4.65 13.21 9.24
CA PRO A 161 -5.94 12.62 9.58
C PRO A 161 -6.99 12.79 8.46
N THR A 162 -6.95 13.91 7.73
CA THR A 162 -7.90 14.20 6.65
C THR A 162 -7.56 13.50 5.34
N ALA A 163 -6.38 12.86 5.22
CA ALA A 163 -6.00 12.03 4.07
C ALA A 163 -6.62 10.62 4.12
N SER A 164 -7.29 10.26 5.22
CA SER A 164 -8.08 9.03 5.28
C SER A 164 -9.26 9.09 4.31
N PHE A 165 -9.54 7.98 3.63
CA PHE A 165 -10.75 7.87 2.81
C PHE A 165 -12.01 7.94 3.67
N ARG A 166 -13.10 8.50 3.15
CA ARG A 166 -14.41 8.50 3.80
C ARG A 166 -15.06 7.14 3.78
N TYR A 167 -14.76 6.34 2.75
CA TYR A 167 -15.15 4.95 2.60
C TYR A 167 -14.07 4.18 1.85
N ALA A 168 -13.87 2.93 2.24
CA ALA A 168 -13.15 1.93 1.46
C ALA A 168 -14.16 0.98 0.82
N ILE A 169 -14.02 0.74 -0.49
CA ILE A 169 -14.91 -0.15 -1.25
C ILE A 169 -14.11 -1.35 -1.69
N LEU A 170 -14.31 -2.48 -1.05
CA LEU A 170 -13.68 -3.74 -1.44
C LEU A 170 -14.64 -4.54 -2.32
N ASP A 171 -14.33 -4.58 -3.61
CA ASP A 171 -15.07 -5.37 -4.60
C ASP A 171 -14.15 -6.44 -5.18
N PRO A 172 -14.26 -7.69 -4.74
CA PRO A 172 -13.39 -8.77 -5.22
C PRO A 172 -13.48 -9.03 -6.73
N LEU A 173 -14.56 -8.62 -7.40
CA LEU A 173 -14.68 -8.76 -8.86
C LEU A 173 -13.63 -7.91 -9.59
N LEU A 174 -13.24 -6.75 -9.05
CA LEU A 174 -12.22 -5.90 -9.65
C LEU A 174 -10.84 -6.57 -9.66
N THR A 175 -10.57 -7.40 -8.67
CA THR A 175 -9.27 -8.08 -8.53
C THR A 175 -9.09 -9.25 -9.51
N LEU A 176 -10.14 -9.70 -10.18
CA LEU A 176 -10.06 -10.77 -11.17
C LEU A 176 -9.32 -10.34 -12.45
N SER A 177 -9.24 -9.04 -12.72
CA SER A 177 -8.47 -8.48 -13.83
C SER A 177 -6.97 -8.31 -13.51
N GLN A 178 -6.57 -8.55 -12.26
CA GLN A 178 -5.20 -8.39 -11.79
C GLN A 178 -4.29 -9.46 -12.43
N PRO A 179 -3.15 -9.07 -13.05
CA PRO A 179 -2.17 -10.04 -13.56
C PRO A 179 -1.60 -10.93 -12.44
N ALA A 180 -1.29 -12.19 -12.77
CA ALA A 180 -0.82 -13.16 -11.78
C ALA A 180 0.44 -12.72 -11.01
N HIS A 181 1.40 -12.08 -11.69
CA HIS A 181 2.60 -11.56 -11.05
C HIS A 181 2.30 -10.39 -10.09
N VAL A 182 1.32 -9.56 -10.41
CA VAL A 182 0.86 -8.48 -9.53
C VAL A 182 0.16 -9.07 -8.31
N ARG A 183 -0.71 -10.09 -8.50
CA ARG A 183 -1.36 -10.80 -7.38
C ARG A 183 -0.33 -11.41 -6.44
N ALA A 184 0.71 -12.06 -6.98
CA ALA A 184 1.75 -12.69 -6.18
C ALA A 184 2.53 -11.64 -5.37
N ALA A 185 3.04 -10.59 -6.01
CA ALA A 185 3.81 -9.55 -5.34
C ALA A 185 2.96 -8.79 -4.31
N ALA A 186 1.76 -8.34 -4.69
CA ALA A 186 0.88 -7.60 -3.78
C ALA A 186 0.37 -8.46 -2.61
N GLY A 187 0.02 -9.73 -2.86
CA GLY A 187 -0.43 -10.64 -1.81
C GLY A 187 0.68 -10.96 -0.80
N TYR A 188 1.93 -11.11 -1.26
CA TYR A 188 3.05 -11.31 -0.35
C TYR A 188 3.37 -10.05 0.47
N ASP A 189 3.24 -8.87 -0.14
CA ASP A 189 3.34 -7.59 0.57
C ASP A 189 2.31 -7.50 1.69
N ALA A 190 1.04 -7.84 1.43
CA ALA A 190 0.00 -7.90 2.47
C ALA A 190 0.33 -8.90 3.60
N ILE A 191 0.91 -10.06 3.28
CA ILE A 191 1.41 -11.02 4.28
C ILE A 191 2.46 -10.35 5.17
N SER A 192 3.40 -9.62 4.60
CA SER A 192 4.44 -8.92 5.36
C SER A 192 3.87 -7.89 6.32
N HIS A 193 2.84 -7.16 5.89
CA HIS A 193 2.13 -6.21 6.73
C HIS A 193 1.55 -6.88 7.97
N ALA A 194 0.89 -8.04 7.82
CA ALA A 194 0.35 -8.79 8.94
C ALA A 194 1.45 -9.31 9.89
N VAL A 195 2.60 -9.72 9.34
CA VAL A 195 3.74 -10.23 10.11
C VAL A 195 4.44 -9.11 10.89
N GLU A 196 4.77 -8.00 10.23
CA GLU A 196 5.51 -6.92 10.88
C GLU A 196 4.67 -6.19 11.93
N THR A 197 3.40 -5.87 11.61
CA THR A 197 2.51 -5.15 12.53
C THR A 197 2.23 -5.90 13.83
N LEU A 198 2.37 -7.23 13.84
CA LEU A 198 2.21 -8.06 15.03
C LEU A 198 3.27 -7.75 16.11
N VAL A 199 4.49 -7.38 15.69
CA VAL A 199 5.67 -7.31 16.57
C VAL A 199 6.26 -5.92 16.74
N THR A 200 5.86 -4.91 15.96
CA THR A 200 6.44 -3.57 16.05
C THR A 200 6.44 -3.02 17.48
N THR A 201 7.34 -2.08 17.78
CA THR A 201 7.40 -1.43 19.10
C THR A 201 6.16 -0.60 19.44
N LYS A 202 5.38 -0.20 18.41
CA LYS A 202 4.10 0.52 18.54
C LYS A 202 2.87 -0.39 18.58
N ARG A 203 3.05 -1.72 18.56
CA ARG A 203 1.93 -2.65 18.58
C ARG A 203 0.99 -2.43 19.77
N THR A 204 -0.28 -2.63 19.54
CA THR A 204 -1.34 -2.62 20.55
C THR A 204 -2.11 -3.94 20.47
N GLN A 205 -2.92 -4.26 21.47
CA GLN A 205 -3.79 -5.45 21.39
C GLN A 205 -4.71 -5.39 20.16
N ALA A 206 -5.21 -4.20 19.81
CA ALA A 206 -6.05 -4.01 18.63
C ALA A 206 -5.29 -4.28 17.33
N SER A 207 -4.08 -3.71 17.16
CA SER A 207 -3.26 -3.97 15.95
C SER A 207 -2.86 -5.44 15.84
N GLN A 208 -2.52 -6.09 16.95
CA GLN A 208 -2.20 -7.53 16.95
C GLN A 208 -3.40 -8.40 16.59
N LEU A 209 -4.61 -8.03 17.01
CA LEU A 209 -5.82 -8.73 16.58
C LEU A 209 -6.03 -8.59 15.07
N LEU A 210 -5.88 -7.39 14.53
CA LEU A 210 -5.96 -7.13 13.08
C LEU A 210 -4.89 -7.90 12.30
N SER A 211 -3.64 -7.94 12.80
CA SER A 211 -2.54 -8.70 12.21
C SER A 211 -2.86 -10.21 12.12
N ARG A 212 -3.44 -10.79 13.17
CA ARG A 212 -3.84 -12.21 13.17
C ARG A 212 -5.01 -12.49 12.24
N GLN A 213 -6.00 -11.59 12.18
CA GLN A 213 -7.11 -11.71 11.23
C GLN A 213 -6.61 -11.61 9.79
N ALA A 214 -5.72 -10.66 9.50
CA ALA A 214 -5.07 -10.53 8.21
C ALA A 214 -4.32 -11.80 7.83
N TRP A 215 -3.45 -12.30 8.71
CA TRP A 215 -2.69 -13.53 8.47
C TRP A 215 -3.60 -14.71 8.16
N HIS A 216 -4.67 -14.90 8.94
CA HIS A 216 -5.60 -16.03 8.75
C HIS A 216 -6.20 -16.06 7.34
N LEU A 217 -6.56 -14.91 6.78
CA LEU A 217 -7.08 -14.81 5.42
C LEU A 217 -5.98 -14.92 4.37
N LEU A 218 -4.88 -14.18 4.56
CA LEU A 218 -3.84 -14.01 3.56
C LEU A 218 -3.05 -15.30 3.29
N HIS A 219 -2.49 -15.94 4.32
CA HIS A 219 -1.54 -17.05 4.12
C HIS A 219 -2.18 -18.28 3.45
N ARG A 220 -3.46 -18.50 3.70
CA ARG A 220 -4.23 -19.60 3.11
C ARG A 220 -4.60 -19.28 1.66
N SER A 221 -5.17 -18.10 1.42
CA SER A 221 -5.69 -17.71 0.13
C SER A 221 -4.60 -17.28 -0.85
N TYR A 222 -3.42 -16.88 -0.35
CA TYR A 222 -2.24 -16.62 -1.16
C TYR A 222 -1.72 -17.91 -1.85
N ALA A 223 -1.65 -19.01 -1.11
CA ALA A 223 -1.21 -20.30 -1.64
C ALA A 223 -2.27 -20.99 -2.51
N ALA A 224 -3.53 -20.55 -2.44
CA ALA A 224 -4.62 -21.10 -3.23
C ALA A 224 -4.60 -20.60 -4.68
N PRO A 225 -5.13 -21.36 -5.64
CA PRO A 225 -5.38 -20.89 -6.99
C PRO A 225 -6.21 -19.60 -7.00
N ALA A 226 -5.96 -18.74 -7.99
CA ALA A 226 -6.74 -17.51 -8.15
C ALA A 226 -8.21 -17.83 -8.41
N SER A 227 -9.09 -17.31 -7.60
CA SER A 227 -10.54 -17.45 -7.68
C SER A 227 -11.19 -16.21 -7.05
N LEU A 228 -12.50 -16.06 -7.25
CA LEU A 228 -13.23 -14.97 -6.57
C LEU A 228 -13.10 -15.08 -5.05
N GLU A 229 -13.21 -16.28 -4.49
CA GLU A 229 -13.11 -16.53 -3.05
C GLU A 229 -11.70 -16.21 -2.51
N SER A 230 -10.64 -16.76 -3.14
CA SER A 230 -9.27 -16.49 -2.70
C SER A 230 -8.90 -15.02 -2.83
N ASN A 231 -9.36 -14.34 -3.88
CA ASN A 231 -9.11 -12.91 -4.06
C ASN A 231 -9.93 -12.06 -3.07
N ALA A 232 -11.14 -12.47 -2.71
CA ALA A 232 -11.94 -11.83 -1.67
C ALA A 232 -11.24 -11.88 -0.31
N ASP A 233 -10.74 -13.04 0.07
CA ASP A 233 -9.97 -13.23 1.30
C ASP A 233 -8.68 -12.39 1.29
N LEU A 234 -7.94 -12.40 0.16
CA LEU A 234 -6.73 -11.58 0.04
C LEU A 234 -7.03 -10.09 0.16
N GLN A 235 -8.08 -9.60 -0.49
CA GLN A 235 -8.46 -8.19 -0.43
C GLN A 235 -8.88 -7.78 0.98
N LEU A 236 -9.72 -8.58 1.65
CA LEU A 236 -10.13 -8.33 3.03
C LEU A 236 -8.96 -8.45 4.01
N GLY A 237 -8.08 -9.43 3.82
CA GLY A 237 -6.85 -9.60 4.60
C GLY A 237 -5.91 -8.41 4.45
N ALA A 238 -5.73 -7.90 3.22
CA ALA A 238 -4.95 -6.69 2.96
C ALA A 238 -5.53 -5.45 3.67
N TRP A 239 -6.86 -5.31 3.69
CA TRP A 239 -7.51 -4.23 4.43
C TRP A 239 -7.26 -4.33 5.94
N PHE A 240 -7.40 -5.51 6.56
CA PHE A 240 -7.05 -5.70 7.97
C PHE A 240 -5.58 -5.39 8.25
N ALA A 241 -4.68 -5.81 7.36
CA ALA A 241 -3.26 -5.50 7.47
C ALA A 241 -3.00 -3.99 7.37
N GLY A 242 -3.67 -3.29 6.45
CA GLY A 242 -3.63 -1.83 6.33
C GLY A 242 -4.11 -1.10 7.59
N CYS A 243 -5.21 -1.58 8.21
CA CYS A 243 -5.66 -1.08 9.50
C CYS A 243 -4.62 -1.32 10.62
N ALA A 244 -3.94 -2.46 10.60
CA ALA A 244 -2.87 -2.76 11.55
C ALA A 244 -1.66 -1.83 11.35
N ILE A 245 -1.28 -1.50 10.10
CA ILE A 245 -0.22 -0.52 9.80
C ILE A 245 -0.57 0.85 10.35
N GLU A 246 -1.78 1.34 10.09
CA GLU A 246 -2.25 2.64 10.61
C GLU A 246 -2.13 2.71 12.14
N ALA A 247 -2.32 1.56 12.82
CA ALA A 247 -2.29 1.47 14.26
C ALA A 247 -0.91 1.25 14.87
N SER A 248 0.06 0.64 14.13
CA SER A 248 1.31 0.15 14.74
C SER A 248 2.57 0.30 13.89
N MET A 249 2.43 0.69 12.63
CA MET A 249 3.56 0.82 11.70
C MET A 249 4.18 -0.52 11.25
N LEU A 250 5.24 -0.40 10.42
CA LEU A 250 6.02 -1.49 9.85
C LEU A 250 7.42 -1.56 10.48
N GLY A 251 8.26 -2.49 10.04
CA GLY A 251 9.55 -2.79 10.63
C GLY A 251 10.71 -2.89 9.63
N ALA A 252 11.65 -3.80 9.93
CA ALA A 252 12.90 -3.96 9.20
C ALA A 252 12.75 -4.55 7.80
N ALA A 253 11.72 -5.39 7.53
CA ALA A 253 11.54 -5.94 6.19
C ALA A 253 11.25 -4.82 5.18
N HIS A 254 10.35 -3.89 5.51
CA HIS A 254 10.10 -2.71 4.68
C HIS A 254 11.29 -1.75 4.64
N ALA A 255 12.03 -1.60 5.75
CA ALA A 255 13.24 -0.80 5.75
C ALA A 255 14.29 -1.33 4.77
N CYS A 256 14.48 -2.65 4.69
CA CYS A 256 15.40 -3.28 3.74
C CYS A 256 14.84 -3.33 2.32
N ALA A 257 13.54 -3.51 2.11
CA ALA A 257 12.94 -3.60 0.78
C ALA A 257 12.92 -2.26 0.02
N ASN A 258 12.73 -1.14 0.72
CA ASN A 258 12.66 0.18 0.09
C ASN A 258 13.91 0.56 -0.73
N PRO A 259 15.16 0.40 -0.23
CA PRO A 259 16.37 0.65 -1.02
C PRO A 259 16.51 -0.27 -2.25
N LEU A 260 16.08 -1.53 -2.14
CA LEU A 260 16.09 -2.47 -3.26
C LEU A 260 15.16 -2.01 -4.39
N THR A 261 13.96 -1.53 -4.03
CA THR A 261 13.02 -0.95 -4.99
C THR A 261 13.57 0.35 -5.59
N ALA A 262 14.12 1.23 -4.76
CA ALA A 262 14.57 2.55 -5.19
C ALA A 262 15.80 2.50 -6.11
N ARG A 263 16.79 1.66 -5.79
CA ARG A 263 18.06 1.61 -6.52
C ARG A 263 18.08 0.63 -7.69
N TYR A 264 17.39 -0.49 -7.54
CA TYR A 264 17.46 -1.61 -8.50
C TYR A 264 16.13 -1.86 -9.22
N GLY A 265 15.09 -1.09 -8.91
CA GLY A 265 13.79 -1.22 -9.58
C GLY A 265 13.08 -2.55 -9.28
N ILE A 266 13.50 -3.28 -8.25
CA ILE A 266 12.85 -4.54 -7.85
C ILE A 266 11.42 -4.20 -7.40
N THR A 267 10.43 -4.92 -7.93
CA THR A 267 9.04 -4.76 -7.52
C THR A 267 8.92 -4.89 -6.00
N HIS A 268 8.24 -3.96 -5.34
CA HIS A 268 8.24 -3.84 -3.88
C HIS A 268 7.90 -5.15 -3.17
N GLY A 269 6.81 -5.83 -3.54
CA GLY A 269 6.43 -7.11 -2.94
C GLY A 269 7.44 -8.24 -3.19
N VAL A 270 8.22 -8.17 -4.28
CA VAL A 270 9.34 -9.09 -4.53
C VAL A 270 10.49 -8.77 -3.58
N ALA A 271 10.87 -7.50 -3.42
CA ALA A 271 11.90 -7.09 -2.46
C ALA A 271 11.54 -7.48 -1.02
N ILE A 272 10.25 -7.34 -0.67
CA ILE A 272 9.72 -7.83 0.61
C ILE A 272 9.88 -9.37 0.72
N ALA A 273 9.56 -10.12 -0.34
CA ALA A 273 9.64 -11.58 -0.32
C ALA A 273 11.10 -12.08 -0.18
N VAL A 274 12.06 -11.34 -0.70
CA VAL A 274 13.49 -11.60 -0.46
C VAL A 274 13.84 -11.40 1.01
N MET A 275 13.41 -10.31 1.63
CA MET A 275 13.92 -9.90 2.96
C MET A 275 13.15 -10.49 4.14
N LEU A 276 11.83 -10.67 4.03
CA LEU A 276 10.96 -10.99 5.17
C LEU A 276 11.33 -12.28 5.91
N PRO A 277 11.64 -13.42 5.25
CA PRO A 277 12.03 -14.64 5.96
C PRO A 277 13.29 -14.45 6.82
N HIS A 278 14.26 -13.69 6.33
CA HIS A 278 15.51 -13.38 7.04
C HIS A 278 15.24 -12.46 8.23
N VAL A 279 14.41 -11.42 8.05
CA VAL A 279 14.02 -10.50 9.13
C VAL A 279 13.27 -11.22 10.25
N VAL A 280 12.37 -12.15 9.92
CA VAL A 280 11.65 -12.94 10.93
C VAL A 280 12.59 -13.83 11.75
N ARG A 281 13.55 -14.52 11.11
CA ARG A 281 14.59 -15.29 11.82
C ARG A 281 15.45 -14.38 12.70
N TRP A 282 15.87 -13.25 12.18
CA TRP A 282 16.74 -12.30 12.86
C TRP A 282 16.06 -11.65 14.07
N ASN A 283 14.79 -11.27 13.95
CA ASN A 283 14.00 -10.69 15.04
C ASN A 283 13.77 -11.67 16.18
N ASP A 284 13.57 -12.97 15.88
CA ASP A 284 13.29 -14.06 16.82
C ASP A 284 12.22 -13.70 17.88
N ALA A 285 11.17 -12.98 17.43
CA ALA A 285 10.13 -12.49 18.32
C ALA A 285 9.15 -13.64 18.69
N PRO A 286 8.89 -13.89 19.98
CA PRO A 286 8.03 -15.00 20.40
C PRO A 286 6.57 -14.88 19.91
N GLU A 287 6.12 -13.67 19.63
CA GLU A 287 4.78 -13.39 19.09
C GLU A 287 4.56 -14.05 17.73
N TYR A 288 5.59 -14.28 16.94
CA TYR A 288 5.48 -14.95 15.64
C TYR A 288 4.85 -16.33 15.71
N ALA A 289 5.01 -17.04 16.82
CA ALA A 289 4.36 -18.33 17.05
C ALA A 289 2.83 -18.24 17.06
N GLN A 290 2.25 -17.06 17.26
CA GLN A 290 0.80 -16.83 17.15
C GLN A 290 0.29 -16.89 15.71
N LEU A 291 1.17 -16.72 14.71
CA LEU A 291 0.84 -16.83 13.29
C LEU A 291 1.18 -18.24 12.78
N HIS A 292 2.41 -18.69 13.02
CA HIS A 292 2.86 -20.02 12.62
C HIS A 292 4.07 -20.47 13.47
N PRO A 293 4.14 -21.73 13.96
CA PRO A 293 5.24 -22.19 14.80
C PRO A 293 6.62 -22.13 14.11
N HIS A 294 6.65 -22.24 12.78
CA HIS A 294 7.85 -22.12 11.94
C HIS A 294 7.62 -21.02 10.91
N LEU A 295 7.36 -19.78 11.36
CA LEU A 295 6.92 -18.70 10.50
C LEU A 295 7.93 -18.37 9.39
N ALA A 296 9.23 -18.28 9.72
CA ALA A 296 10.24 -17.93 8.72
C ALA A 296 10.34 -18.95 7.58
N ASP A 297 10.24 -20.23 7.89
CA ASP A 297 10.26 -21.30 6.88
C ASP A 297 8.98 -21.27 6.04
N ARG A 298 7.83 -21.05 6.68
CA ARG A 298 6.55 -20.86 5.98
C ARG A 298 6.58 -19.67 5.01
N LEU A 299 7.18 -18.56 5.41
CA LEU A 299 7.34 -17.37 4.55
C LEU A 299 8.27 -17.66 3.37
N ALA A 300 9.37 -18.40 3.59
CA ALA A 300 10.26 -18.82 2.52
C ALA A 300 9.56 -19.75 1.51
N GLU A 301 8.72 -20.67 1.97
CA GLU A 301 7.89 -21.51 1.10
C GLU A 301 6.93 -20.69 0.24
N LEU A 302 6.26 -19.68 0.84
CA LEU A 302 5.34 -18.81 0.13
C LEU A 302 6.05 -17.88 -0.88
N ALA A 303 7.35 -17.62 -0.70
CA ALA A 303 8.17 -16.83 -1.61
C ALA A 303 8.70 -17.62 -2.82
N VAL A 304 8.55 -18.95 -2.84
CA VAL A 304 9.03 -19.78 -3.95
C VAL A 304 8.38 -19.36 -5.27
N GLY A 305 9.20 -19.10 -6.27
CA GLY A 305 8.75 -18.63 -7.59
C GLY A 305 8.42 -17.12 -7.66
N LEU A 306 8.49 -16.40 -6.52
CA LEU A 306 8.34 -14.95 -6.46
C LEU A 306 9.68 -14.24 -6.23
N ALA A 307 10.52 -14.75 -5.35
CA ALA A 307 11.78 -14.15 -4.93
C ALA A 307 12.97 -15.05 -5.24
N LEU A 308 14.09 -14.44 -5.56
CA LEU A 308 15.40 -15.06 -5.78
C LEU A 308 16.40 -14.43 -4.79
N PRO A 309 17.58 -15.04 -4.55
CA PRO A 309 18.66 -14.41 -3.79
C PRO A 309 19.09 -13.08 -4.43
N LEU A 310 19.62 -12.13 -3.64
CA LEU A 310 19.92 -10.77 -4.13
C LEU A 310 20.91 -10.73 -5.30
N HIS A 311 21.87 -11.65 -5.35
CA HIS A 311 22.84 -11.70 -6.45
C HIS A 311 22.21 -12.04 -7.82
N GLU A 312 21.01 -12.63 -7.84
CA GLU A 312 20.25 -12.89 -9.08
C GLU A 312 19.55 -11.62 -9.65
N TYR A 313 19.58 -10.51 -8.90
CA TYR A 313 19.04 -9.21 -9.34
C TYR A 313 20.13 -8.22 -9.78
N ASP A 314 21.30 -8.70 -10.23
CA ASP A 314 22.43 -7.88 -10.61
C ASP A 314 22.94 -6.92 -9.51
N ILE A 315 22.73 -7.30 -8.25
CA ILE A 315 23.23 -6.54 -7.10
C ILE A 315 24.62 -7.05 -6.75
N PRO A 316 25.69 -6.24 -6.91
CA PRO A 316 27.02 -6.67 -6.53
C PRO A 316 27.20 -6.66 -5.01
N ALA A 317 28.03 -7.58 -4.49
CA ALA A 317 28.28 -7.68 -3.04
C ALA A 317 28.80 -6.37 -2.42
N GLU A 318 29.54 -5.59 -3.20
CA GLU A 318 30.10 -4.29 -2.81
C GLU A 318 29.01 -3.22 -2.60
N ALA A 319 27.81 -3.43 -3.11
CA ALA A 319 26.68 -2.51 -2.91
C ALA A 319 25.94 -2.74 -1.59
N LEU A 320 26.13 -3.89 -0.93
CA LEU A 320 25.40 -4.21 0.30
C LEU A 320 25.62 -3.19 1.43
N PRO A 321 26.82 -2.64 1.67
CA PRO A 321 27.02 -1.61 2.68
C PRO A 321 26.19 -0.35 2.42
N GLN A 322 26.11 0.12 1.16
CA GLN A 322 25.32 1.30 0.81
C GLN A 322 23.81 1.02 0.95
N LEU A 323 23.34 -0.16 0.57
CA LEU A 323 21.96 -0.58 0.82
C LEU A 323 21.63 -0.60 2.32
N ALA A 324 22.58 -1.03 3.15
CA ALA A 324 22.43 -1.07 4.59
C ALA A 324 22.33 0.33 5.21
N ASP A 325 23.15 1.26 4.74
CA ASP A 325 23.08 2.67 5.16
C ASP A 325 21.74 3.31 4.79
N ASP A 326 21.24 3.04 3.58
CA ASP A 326 19.93 3.53 3.13
C ASP A 326 18.78 2.90 3.93
N ALA A 327 18.86 1.60 4.24
CA ALA A 327 17.87 0.90 5.04
C ALA A 327 17.78 1.43 6.47
N ALA A 328 18.94 1.73 7.08
CA ALA A 328 19.01 2.31 8.42
C ALA A 328 18.34 3.70 8.52
N GLN A 329 18.25 4.42 7.40
CA GLN A 329 17.57 5.73 7.35
C GLN A 329 16.06 5.61 7.20
N GLN A 330 15.53 4.42 6.86
CA GLN A 330 14.09 4.22 6.68
C GLN A 330 13.35 4.35 8.00
N TRP A 331 12.28 5.14 7.98
CA TRP A 331 11.48 5.43 9.16
C TRP A 331 10.77 4.18 9.73
N THR A 332 10.49 3.17 8.91
CA THR A 332 9.87 1.90 9.32
C THR A 332 10.79 1.09 10.23
N GLY A 333 12.08 1.04 9.96
CA GLY A 333 13.08 0.32 10.75
C GLY A 333 13.12 0.73 12.23
N ARG A 334 12.76 1.98 12.53
CA ARG A 334 12.69 2.51 13.92
C ARG A 334 11.63 1.83 14.78
N GLN A 335 10.65 1.15 14.15
CA GLN A 335 9.57 0.48 14.86
C GLN A 335 9.78 -1.03 14.94
N ASN A 336 10.90 -1.54 14.44
CA ASN A 336 11.24 -2.95 14.53
C ASN A 336 11.38 -3.40 15.99
N PRO A 337 10.97 -4.63 16.36
CA PRO A 337 11.06 -5.10 17.75
C PRO A 337 12.50 -5.21 18.25
N ARG A 338 13.44 -5.60 17.38
CA ARG A 338 14.88 -5.62 17.65
C ARG A 338 15.50 -4.33 17.12
N PRO A 339 16.45 -3.68 17.85
CA PRO A 339 17.12 -2.49 17.36
C PRO A 339 17.69 -2.69 15.95
N PHE A 340 17.39 -1.75 15.06
CA PHE A 340 17.72 -1.84 13.63
C PHE A 340 18.58 -0.64 13.23
N ASP A 341 19.80 -0.91 12.77
CA ASP A 341 20.79 0.05 12.29
C ASP A 341 21.45 -0.48 11.00
N ALA A 342 22.47 0.22 10.50
CA ALA A 342 23.19 -0.18 9.30
C ALA A 342 23.91 -1.53 9.44
N ALA A 343 24.42 -1.86 10.63
CA ALA A 343 25.07 -3.14 10.87
C ALA A 343 24.06 -4.30 10.80
N ALA A 344 22.88 -4.13 11.42
CA ALA A 344 21.77 -5.08 11.35
C ALA A 344 21.24 -5.24 9.91
N ALA A 345 21.10 -4.13 9.18
CA ALA A 345 20.68 -4.18 7.79
C ALA A 345 21.70 -4.92 6.90
N LEU A 346 23.00 -4.70 7.12
CA LEU A 346 24.06 -5.39 6.38
C LEU A 346 24.02 -6.91 6.64
N GLU A 347 23.86 -7.33 7.91
CA GLU A 347 23.69 -8.73 8.27
C GLU A 347 22.51 -9.36 7.51
N LEU A 348 21.37 -8.68 7.47
CA LEU A 348 20.17 -9.15 6.76
C LEU A 348 20.37 -9.25 5.25
N TYR A 349 21.01 -8.26 4.62
CA TYR A 349 21.32 -8.32 3.19
C TYR A 349 22.33 -9.42 2.87
N GLN A 350 23.32 -9.68 3.72
CA GLN A 350 24.26 -10.80 3.56
C GLN A 350 23.55 -12.15 3.67
N CYS A 351 22.55 -12.29 4.54
CA CYS A 351 21.74 -13.50 4.63
C CYS A 351 20.85 -13.73 3.40
N ALA A 352 20.48 -12.67 2.70
CA ALA A 352 19.63 -12.71 1.52
C ALA A 352 20.42 -12.77 0.19
N PHE A 353 21.75 -12.60 0.25
CA PHE A 353 22.65 -12.58 -0.91
C PHE A 353 23.04 -13.98 -1.35
#